data_5a902780c12a428d83670c5038b2bbf4
#
_entry.id   5a902780c12a428d83670c5038b2bbf4
#
_cell.length_a   1.000
_cell.length_b   1.000
_cell.length_c   1.000
_cell.angle_alpha   90.00
_cell.angle_beta   90.00
_cell.angle_gamma   90.00
#
_symmetry.space_group_name_H-M   'P 1'
#
loop_
_entity.id
_entity.type
_entity.pdbx_description
1 polymer ?
#
loop_
_entity_poly.entity_id
_entity_poly.type
_entity_poly.pdbx_seq_one_letter_code
_entity_poly.pdbx_strand_id
1 'polypeptide(L)'
;GAGPAGLAFALRLKQVNPALSVCVIEKASSIGAHLLSGAVIETAALDELLPGWRSNPPPICVPATYDEFWFLGKTGGFKAPINPPQMNNHGNVIVSLGALCAWLAPQCEAAGVEIYPGFAASEVLFDEAGAVCGVRIGDMGVAKDGSHKPTYTQGIDIKAKTTVLGEGARGHLSKQLIARFK
;
A
#
# COMPACT_ATOMS: atom_id res chain seq x y z
N GLY A 1 4.22 4.13 2.01
CA GLY A 1 3.09 4.08 1.07
C GLY A 1 1.81 3.56 1.71
N ALA A 2 0.68 4.13 1.34
CA ALA A 2 -0.65 3.77 1.82
C ALA A 2 -1.31 2.67 0.96
N GLY A 3 -0.53 1.70 0.53
CA GLY A 3 -1.01 0.45 -0.04
C GLY A 3 -1.52 -0.51 1.05
N PRO A 4 -2.04 -1.70 0.66
CA PRO A 4 -2.59 -2.66 1.61
C PRO A 4 -1.61 -3.02 2.74
N ALA A 5 -0.35 -3.26 2.41
CA ALA A 5 0.68 -3.61 3.39
C ALA A 5 0.98 -2.47 4.36
N GLY A 6 1.14 -1.22 3.85
CA GLY A 6 1.45 -0.07 4.70
C GLY A 6 0.32 0.29 5.65
N LEU A 7 -0.92 0.29 5.16
CA LEU A 7 -2.10 0.58 5.98
C LEU A 7 -2.36 -0.52 7.02
N ALA A 8 -2.29 -1.80 6.61
CA ALA A 8 -2.46 -2.92 7.53
C ALA A 8 -1.38 -2.91 8.64
N PHE A 9 -0.12 -2.65 8.26
CA PHE A 9 0.97 -2.51 9.22
C PHE A 9 0.73 -1.36 10.21
N ALA A 10 0.37 -0.17 9.71
CA ALA A 10 0.14 1.00 10.54
C ALA A 10 -1.03 0.79 11.51
N LEU A 11 -2.14 0.22 11.04
CA LEU A 11 -3.30 -0.11 11.87
C LEU A 11 -2.92 -1.13 12.95
N ARG A 12 -2.24 -2.23 12.57
CA ARG A 12 -1.83 -3.25 13.53
C ARG A 12 -0.87 -2.70 14.57
N LEU A 13 0.05 -1.84 14.17
CA LEU A 13 0.99 -1.20 15.09
C LEU A 13 0.27 -0.36 16.15
N LYS A 14 -0.75 0.41 15.76
CA LYS A 14 -1.57 1.19 16.67
C LYS A 14 -2.44 0.32 17.57
N GLN A 15 -2.93 -0.83 17.08
CA GLN A 15 -3.66 -1.79 17.91
C GLN A 15 -2.77 -2.40 18.99
N VAL A 16 -1.52 -2.71 18.66
CA VAL A 16 -0.54 -3.29 19.61
C VAL A 16 -0.01 -2.25 20.59
N ASN A 17 0.24 -1.04 20.11
CA ASN A 17 0.73 0.05 20.96
C ASN A 17 0.14 1.41 20.53
N PRO A 18 -1.00 1.80 21.13
CA PRO A 18 -1.68 3.05 20.81
C PRO A 18 -0.85 4.33 21.06
N ALA A 19 0.17 4.26 21.92
CA ALA A 19 1.01 5.41 22.28
C ALA A 19 2.03 5.78 21.19
N LEU A 20 2.28 4.89 20.21
CA LEU A 20 3.22 5.19 19.14
C LEU A 20 2.67 6.29 18.22
N SER A 21 3.51 7.26 17.88
CA SER A 21 3.25 8.18 16.77
C SER A 21 3.54 7.44 15.46
N VAL A 22 2.54 7.35 14.58
CA VAL A 22 2.63 6.65 13.30
C VAL A 22 2.19 7.58 12.18
N CYS A 23 3.08 7.82 11.23
CA CYS A 23 2.83 8.62 10.04
C CYS A 23 2.96 7.74 8.79
N VAL A 24 1.99 7.81 7.89
CA VAL A 24 2.00 7.15 6.59
C VAL A 24 1.99 8.20 5.49
N ILE A 25 3.02 8.21 4.66
CA ILE A 25 3.08 9.08 3.48
C ILE A 25 2.72 8.29 2.22
N GLU A 26 2.03 8.93 1.29
CA GLU A 26 1.60 8.34 0.03
C GLU A 26 1.83 9.33 -1.12
N LYS A 27 2.47 8.84 -2.20
CA LYS A 27 2.76 9.66 -3.38
C LYS A 27 1.52 10.05 -4.20
N ALA A 28 0.50 9.20 -4.18
CA ALA A 28 -0.76 9.49 -4.85
C ALA A 28 -1.51 10.62 -4.14
N SER A 29 -2.23 11.44 -4.91
CA SER A 29 -3.03 12.55 -4.37
C SER A 29 -4.22 12.08 -3.51
N SER A 30 -4.60 10.81 -3.62
CA SER A 30 -5.62 10.18 -2.77
C SER A 30 -5.26 8.71 -2.56
N ILE A 31 -5.72 8.15 -1.44
CA ILE A 31 -5.43 6.76 -1.08
C ILE A 31 -6.09 5.82 -2.09
N GLY A 32 -5.30 4.85 -2.59
CA GLY A 32 -5.76 3.87 -3.56
C GLY A 32 -5.66 4.29 -5.03
N ALA A 33 -5.41 5.56 -5.35
CA ALA A 33 -5.45 6.07 -6.72
C ALA A 33 -4.40 5.45 -7.68
N HIS A 34 -3.26 4.98 -7.15
CA HIS A 34 -2.22 4.36 -7.96
C HIS A 34 -2.22 2.83 -7.88
N LEU A 35 -3.24 2.22 -7.27
CA LEU A 35 -3.36 0.78 -7.19
C LEU A 35 -4.14 0.23 -8.38
N LEU A 36 -3.59 -0.84 -8.97
CA LEU A 36 -4.32 -1.61 -9.96
C LEU A 36 -5.49 -2.33 -9.27
N SER A 37 -6.61 -2.34 -9.95
CA SER A 37 -7.83 -2.97 -9.46
C SER A 37 -7.85 -4.47 -9.78
N GLY A 38 -8.64 -5.23 -9.02
CA GLY A 38 -8.88 -6.65 -9.23
C GLY A 38 -7.83 -7.54 -8.57
N ALA A 39 -8.12 -7.94 -7.36
CA ALA A 39 -7.38 -8.97 -6.63
C ALA A 39 -8.35 -9.92 -5.95
N VAL A 40 -7.95 -11.17 -5.83
CA VAL A 40 -8.56 -12.11 -4.88
C VAL A 40 -7.70 -12.09 -3.63
N ILE A 41 -8.31 -11.87 -2.48
CA ILE A 41 -7.62 -11.84 -1.19
C ILE A 41 -8.13 -12.96 -0.28
N GLU A 42 -7.21 -13.58 0.43
CA GLU A 42 -7.52 -14.44 1.57
C GLU A 42 -7.99 -13.57 2.74
N THR A 43 -9.10 -13.96 3.34
CA THR A 43 -9.73 -13.11 4.38
C THR A 43 -9.09 -13.24 5.75
N ALA A 44 -8.27 -14.27 5.99
CA ALA A 44 -7.71 -14.57 7.31
C ALA A 44 -6.97 -13.37 7.93
N ALA A 45 -6.11 -12.68 7.16
CA ALA A 45 -5.41 -11.50 7.66
C ALA A 45 -6.35 -10.33 7.96
N LEU A 46 -7.40 -10.16 7.17
CA LEU A 46 -8.40 -9.12 7.38
C LEU A 46 -9.32 -9.46 8.56
N ASP A 47 -9.65 -10.74 8.76
CA ASP A 47 -10.40 -11.25 9.90
C ASP A 47 -9.65 -11.00 11.22
N GLU A 48 -8.32 -11.15 11.21
CA GLU A 48 -7.48 -10.85 12.37
C GLU A 48 -7.33 -9.34 12.61
N LEU A 49 -7.10 -8.56 11.55
CA LEU A 49 -6.87 -7.11 11.65
C LEU A 49 -8.14 -6.35 12.07
N LEU A 50 -9.29 -6.73 11.52
CA LEU A 50 -10.58 -6.08 11.71
C LEU A 50 -11.70 -7.13 11.86
N PRO A 51 -11.86 -7.77 13.02
CA PRO A 51 -12.79 -8.91 13.19
C PRO A 51 -14.24 -8.63 12.78
N GLY A 52 -14.67 -7.38 12.75
CA GLY A 52 -16.04 -6.99 12.36
C GLY A 52 -16.20 -6.53 10.90
N TRP A 53 -15.18 -6.65 10.06
CA TRP A 53 -15.17 -6.06 8.71
C TRP A 53 -16.32 -6.52 7.80
N ARG A 54 -16.82 -7.75 7.97
CA ARG A 54 -17.94 -8.28 7.15
C ARG A 54 -19.27 -7.58 7.39
N SER A 55 -19.45 -6.90 8.53
CA SER A 55 -20.65 -6.09 8.81
C SER A 55 -20.62 -4.74 8.09
N ASN A 56 -19.41 -4.28 7.70
CA ASN A 56 -19.21 -3.06 6.91
C ASN A 56 -18.04 -3.30 5.94
N PRO A 57 -18.26 -4.13 4.90
CA PRO A 57 -17.18 -4.55 4.00
C PRO A 57 -16.69 -3.39 3.13
N PRO A 58 -15.46 -3.50 2.59
CA PRO A 58 -14.99 -2.54 1.59
C PRO A 58 -15.93 -2.51 0.39
N PRO A 59 -16.06 -1.36 -0.28
CA PRO A 59 -16.76 -1.29 -1.57
C PRO A 59 -16.15 -2.29 -2.56
N ILE A 60 -16.98 -2.90 -3.39
CA ILE A 60 -16.53 -3.95 -4.33
C ILE A 60 -15.82 -5.08 -3.60
N CYS A 61 -16.57 -5.84 -2.85
CA CYS A 61 -16.12 -7.04 -2.14
C CYS A 61 -17.09 -8.19 -2.47
N VAL A 62 -16.67 -9.09 -3.34
CA VAL A 62 -17.51 -10.17 -3.87
C VAL A 62 -16.89 -11.51 -3.49
N PRO A 63 -17.67 -12.45 -2.89
CA PRO A 63 -17.17 -13.79 -2.61
C PRO A 63 -16.74 -14.52 -3.89
N ALA A 64 -15.57 -15.15 -3.86
CA ALA A 64 -15.13 -16.07 -4.91
C ALA A 64 -15.84 -17.42 -4.69
N THR A 65 -16.81 -17.73 -5.56
CA THR A 65 -17.65 -18.93 -5.42
C THR A 65 -17.17 -20.10 -6.26
N TYR A 66 -16.42 -19.83 -7.32
CA TYR A 66 -15.80 -20.85 -8.16
C TYR A 66 -14.61 -20.28 -8.93
N ASP A 67 -13.73 -21.17 -9.40
CA ASP A 67 -12.56 -20.86 -10.21
C ASP A 67 -12.56 -21.66 -11.49
N GLU A 68 -12.04 -21.07 -12.55
CA GLU A 68 -11.82 -21.74 -13.82
C GLU A 68 -10.39 -21.45 -14.31
N PHE A 69 -9.74 -22.48 -14.80
CA PHE A 69 -8.45 -22.37 -15.44
C PHE A 69 -8.57 -22.58 -16.96
N TRP A 70 -8.12 -21.57 -17.72
CA TRP A 70 -8.23 -21.57 -19.18
C TRP A 70 -6.87 -21.41 -19.83
N PHE A 71 -6.62 -22.20 -20.87
CA PHE A 71 -5.52 -21.96 -21.78
C PHE A 71 -6.03 -21.11 -22.94
N LEU A 72 -5.43 -19.90 -23.10
CA LEU A 72 -5.84 -18.95 -24.12
C LEU A 72 -4.84 -18.95 -25.28
N GLY A 73 -5.35 -19.10 -26.52
CA GLY A 73 -4.60 -18.91 -27.75
C GLY A 73 -4.96 -17.57 -28.41
N LYS A 74 -4.42 -17.34 -29.62
CA LYS A 74 -4.67 -16.09 -30.38
C LYS A 74 -6.13 -15.92 -30.81
N THR A 75 -6.82 -17.01 -31.11
CA THR A 75 -8.19 -17.00 -31.69
C THR A 75 -9.22 -17.79 -30.87
N GLY A 76 -8.84 -18.29 -29.71
CA GLY A 76 -9.74 -19.06 -28.85
C GLY A 76 -9.01 -19.63 -27.65
N GLY A 77 -9.69 -20.45 -26.86
CA GLY A 77 -9.12 -21.11 -25.70
C GLY A 77 -9.90 -22.38 -25.34
N PHE A 78 -9.35 -23.15 -24.42
CA PHE A 78 -10.06 -24.29 -23.83
C PHE A 78 -9.90 -24.24 -22.30
N LYS A 79 -10.94 -24.69 -21.64
CA LYS A 79 -10.96 -24.85 -20.19
C LYS A 79 -10.17 -26.07 -19.78
N ALA A 80 -9.29 -25.95 -18.82
CA ALA A 80 -8.63 -27.10 -18.22
C ALA A 80 -9.67 -28.01 -17.51
N PRO A 81 -9.52 -29.34 -17.59
CA PRO A 81 -10.43 -30.24 -16.93
C PRO A 81 -10.34 -30.22 -15.40
N ILE A 82 -9.24 -29.75 -14.86
CA ILE A 82 -8.95 -29.67 -13.43
C ILE A 82 -8.30 -28.33 -13.13
N ASN A 83 -8.77 -27.65 -12.08
CA ASN A 83 -8.07 -26.48 -11.53
C ASN A 83 -6.93 -26.95 -10.62
N PRO A 84 -5.72 -26.37 -10.73
CA PRO A 84 -4.67 -26.62 -9.77
C PRO A 84 -5.14 -26.25 -8.34
N PRO A 85 -4.90 -27.09 -7.31
CA PRO A 85 -5.35 -26.80 -5.95
C PRO A 85 -4.87 -25.44 -5.40
N GLN A 86 -3.69 -25.00 -5.84
CA GLN A 86 -3.09 -23.71 -5.45
C GLN A 86 -3.83 -22.49 -6.02
N MET A 87 -4.69 -22.70 -7.01
CA MET A 87 -5.51 -21.65 -7.66
C MET A 87 -6.97 -21.68 -7.18
N ASN A 88 -7.25 -22.46 -6.13
CA ASN A 88 -8.59 -22.49 -5.54
C ASN A 88 -8.78 -21.27 -4.63
N ASN A 89 -9.75 -20.44 -4.98
CA ASN A 89 -10.09 -19.22 -4.22
C ASN A 89 -11.44 -19.34 -3.50
N HIS A 90 -12.01 -20.51 -3.41
CA HIS A 90 -13.28 -20.69 -2.71
C HIS A 90 -13.16 -20.26 -1.25
N GLY A 91 -14.04 -19.36 -0.83
CA GLY A 91 -13.99 -18.74 0.51
C GLY A 91 -13.19 -17.43 0.59
N ASN A 92 -12.43 -17.09 -0.44
CA ASN A 92 -11.76 -15.80 -0.59
C ASN A 92 -12.73 -14.74 -1.14
N VAL A 93 -12.26 -13.49 -1.24
CA VAL A 93 -13.07 -12.39 -1.79
C VAL A 93 -12.33 -11.66 -2.90
N ILE A 94 -13.09 -11.31 -3.94
CA ILE A 94 -12.62 -10.46 -5.03
C ILE A 94 -12.82 -9.01 -4.61
N VAL A 95 -11.77 -8.20 -4.68
CA VAL A 95 -11.80 -6.79 -4.27
C VAL A 95 -11.16 -5.88 -5.29
N SER A 96 -11.52 -4.61 -5.28
CA SER A 96 -10.68 -3.55 -5.82
C SER A 96 -9.66 -3.13 -4.76
N LEU A 97 -8.36 -3.28 -5.03
CA LEU A 97 -7.31 -2.89 -4.08
C LEU A 97 -7.34 -1.41 -3.76
N GLY A 98 -7.65 -0.56 -4.74
CA GLY A 98 -7.82 0.88 -4.52
C GLY A 98 -8.97 1.18 -3.56
N ALA A 99 -10.13 0.55 -3.78
CA ALA A 99 -11.29 0.70 -2.90
C ALA A 99 -11.05 0.11 -1.50
N LEU A 100 -10.34 -1.01 -1.40
CA LEU A 100 -9.93 -1.60 -0.13
C LEU A 100 -9.04 -0.62 0.67
N CYS A 101 -8.05 -0.02 0.03
CA CYS A 101 -7.18 0.94 0.72
C CYS A 101 -7.92 2.22 1.12
N ALA A 102 -8.77 2.76 0.26
CA ALA A 102 -9.61 3.92 0.58
C ALA A 102 -10.58 3.63 1.74
N TRP A 103 -11.08 2.39 1.85
CA TRP A 103 -11.92 1.95 2.96
C TRP A 103 -11.10 1.72 4.25
N LEU A 104 -9.85 1.24 4.14
CA LEU A 104 -9.00 0.97 5.30
C LEU A 104 -8.41 2.23 5.91
N ALA A 105 -8.14 3.27 5.12
CA ALA A 105 -7.50 4.50 5.57
C ALA A 105 -8.25 5.21 6.71
N PRO A 106 -9.58 5.44 6.65
CA PRO A 106 -10.31 6.04 7.76
C PRO A 106 -10.23 5.24 9.05
N GLN A 107 -10.09 3.92 8.98
CA GLN A 107 -9.94 3.06 10.15
C GLN A 107 -8.54 3.21 10.78
N CYS A 108 -7.52 3.42 9.95
CA CYS A 108 -6.19 3.79 10.42
C CYS A 108 -6.20 5.16 11.12
N GLU A 109 -6.86 6.15 10.52
CA GLU A 109 -6.99 7.51 11.09
C GLU A 109 -7.76 7.48 12.43
N ALA A 110 -8.84 6.72 12.52
CA ALA A 110 -9.59 6.51 13.74
C ALA A 110 -8.75 5.86 14.86
N ALA A 111 -7.75 5.03 14.48
CA ALA A 111 -6.78 4.45 15.40
C ALA A 111 -5.64 5.42 15.77
N GLY A 112 -5.60 6.63 15.20
CA GLY A 112 -4.59 7.65 15.45
C GLY A 112 -3.35 7.51 14.57
N VAL A 113 -3.48 6.95 13.35
CA VAL A 113 -2.46 7.02 12.31
C VAL A 113 -2.63 8.33 11.53
N GLU A 114 -1.56 9.07 11.35
CA GLU A 114 -1.55 10.24 10.48
C GLU A 114 -1.23 9.83 9.05
N ILE A 115 -2.14 10.12 8.09
CA ILE A 115 -1.96 9.75 6.69
C ILE A 115 -1.85 10.99 5.82
N TYR A 116 -0.78 11.08 5.04
CA TYR A 116 -0.47 12.23 4.18
C TYR A 116 -0.42 11.81 2.71
N PRO A 117 -1.53 11.90 1.97
CA PRO A 117 -1.54 11.71 0.51
C PRO A 117 -0.90 12.92 -0.20
N GLY A 118 -0.33 12.68 -1.37
CA GLY A 118 0.37 13.70 -2.16
C GLY A 118 1.84 13.88 -1.78
N PHE A 119 2.33 13.20 -0.75
CA PHE A 119 3.72 13.32 -0.28
C PHE A 119 4.57 12.16 -0.79
N ALA A 120 5.43 12.44 -1.77
CA ALA A 120 6.34 11.46 -2.36
C ALA A 120 7.72 11.52 -1.71
N ALA A 121 8.11 10.45 -1.00
CA ALA A 121 9.47 10.33 -0.51
C ALA A 121 10.44 10.10 -1.67
N SER A 122 11.51 10.91 -1.71
CA SER A 122 12.54 10.90 -2.75
C SER A 122 13.85 10.25 -2.30
N GLU A 123 14.18 10.39 -1.01
CA GLU A 123 15.46 9.93 -0.45
C GLU A 123 15.26 9.31 0.94
N VAL A 124 16.15 8.37 1.28
CA VAL A 124 16.29 7.85 2.64
C VAL A 124 17.30 8.72 3.39
N LEU A 125 16.94 9.16 4.59
CA LEU A 125 17.82 9.93 5.46
C LEU A 125 18.60 8.99 6.39
N PHE A 126 19.86 9.33 6.60
CA PHE A 126 20.77 8.62 7.48
C PHE A 126 21.30 9.56 8.56
N ASP A 127 21.52 9.05 9.75
CA ASP A 127 22.20 9.74 10.82
C ASP A 127 23.74 9.67 10.67
N GLU A 128 24.46 10.27 11.62
CA GLU A 128 25.95 10.29 11.63
C GLU A 128 26.56 8.90 11.76
N ALA A 129 25.82 7.94 12.34
CA ALA A 129 26.24 6.53 12.45
C ALA A 129 25.92 5.72 11.19
N GLY A 130 25.24 6.31 10.21
CA GLY A 130 24.80 5.64 8.98
C GLY A 130 23.52 4.83 9.13
N ALA A 131 22.80 4.95 10.24
CA ALA A 131 21.51 4.32 10.43
C ALA A 131 20.38 5.14 9.76
N VAL A 132 19.34 4.46 9.28
CA VAL A 132 18.16 5.14 8.70
C VAL A 132 17.45 5.92 9.81
N CYS A 133 17.27 7.23 9.59
CA CYS A 133 16.63 8.13 10.55
C CYS A 133 15.39 8.85 9.98
N GLY A 134 14.92 8.48 8.80
CA GLY A 134 13.74 9.09 8.17
C GLY A 134 13.78 9.07 6.66
N VAL A 135 12.95 9.93 6.06
CA VAL A 135 12.87 10.13 4.61
C VAL A 135 12.74 11.61 4.27
N ARG A 136 13.23 11.99 3.09
CA ARG A 136 13.00 13.31 2.50
C ARG A 136 11.84 13.27 1.55
N ILE A 137 10.91 14.18 1.69
CA ILE A 137 9.88 14.47 0.69
C ILE A 137 10.51 15.36 -0.38
N GLY A 138 10.37 14.99 -1.64
CA GLY A 138 10.85 15.80 -2.76
C GLY A 138 10.07 17.10 -2.93
N ASP A 139 10.67 18.07 -3.63
CA ASP A 139 9.99 19.29 -4.00
C ASP A 139 8.74 18.99 -4.85
N MET A 140 7.65 19.68 -4.59
CA MET A 140 6.41 19.61 -5.35
C MET A 140 6.26 20.81 -6.28
N GLY A 141 5.49 20.65 -7.36
CA GLY A 141 5.27 21.76 -8.31
C GLY A 141 6.50 22.15 -9.13
N VAL A 142 7.44 21.23 -9.33
CA VAL A 142 8.59 21.39 -10.25
C VAL A 142 8.17 20.92 -11.64
N ALA A 143 8.42 21.71 -12.68
CA ALA A 143 8.21 21.33 -14.06
C ALA A 143 9.34 20.40 -14.57
N LYS A 144 9.14 19.79 -15.75
CA LYS A 144 10.13 18.86 -16.34
C LYS A 144 11.48 19.53 -16.66
N ASP A 145 11.50 20.81 -16.89
CA ASP A 145 12.69 21.64 -17.17
C ASP A 145 13.35 22.16 -15.89
N GLY A 146 12.83 21.80 -14.70
CA GLY A 146 13.33 22.24 -13.39
C GLY A 146 12.76 23.56 -12.89
N SER A 147 11.93 24.27 -13.68
CA SER A 147 11.31 25.52 -13.25
C SER A 147 10.23 25.31 -12.19
N HIS A 148 10.04 26.28 -11.33
CA HIS A 148 9.01 26.23 -10.29
C HIS A 148 7.67 26.71 -10.84
N LYS A 149 6.63 25.88 -10.68
CA LYS A 149 5.25 26.25 -10.96
C LYS A 149 4.69 27.14 -9.84
N PRO A 150 3.54 27.82 -10.06
CA PRO A 150 2.87 28.57 -8.98
C PRO A 150 2.51 27.72 -7.75
N THR A 151 2.42 26.40 -7.91
CA THR A 151 2.14 25.42 -6.86
C THR A 151 3.42 24.82 -6.26
N TYR A 152 4.57 25.45 -6.46
CA TYR A 152 5.83 24.97 -5.89
C TYR A 152 5.77 24.96 -4.37
N THR A 153 6.19 23.86 -3.80
CA THR A 153 6.39 23.70 -2.35
C THR A 153 7.70 22.95 -2.14
N GLN A 154 8.57 23.53 -1.34
CA GLN A 154 9.84 22.91 -0.99
C GLN A 154 9.61 21.62 -0.21
N GLY A 155 10.39 20.59 -0.51
CA GLY A 155 10.38 19.32 0.21
C GLY A 155 10.84 19.47 1.66
N ILE A 156 10.47 18.51 2.48
CA ILE A 156 10.78 18.49 3.91
C ILE A 156 11.39 17.15 4.32
N ASP A 157 12.18 17.17 5.38
CA ASP A 157 12.71 15.96 6.01
C ASP A 157 11.75 15.48 7.11
N ILE A 158 11.28 14.25 6.99
CA ILE A 158 10.48 13.59 8.02
C ILE A 158 11.39 12.60 8.75
N LYS A 159 11.69 12.91 10.01
CA LYS A 159 12.53 12.05 10.85
C LYS A 159 11.68 11.06 11.64
N ALA A 160 12.18 9.83 11.77
CA ALA A 160 11.55 8.76 12.52
C ALA A 160 12.60 7.82 13.13
N LYS A 161 12.27 7.23 14.26
CA LYS A 161 13.11 6.18 14.90
C LYS A 161 13.14 4.90 14.06
N THR A 162 12.06 4.61 13.35
CA THR A 162 11.93 3.45 12.47
C THR A 162 11.21 3.86 11.19
N THR A 163 11.78 3.49 10.06
CA THR A 163 11.20 3.72 8.73
C THR A 163 10.80 2.39 8.11
N VAL A 164 9.53 2.28 7.72
CA VAL A 164 8.97 1.08 7.07
C VAL A 164 8.64 1.39 5.61
N LEU A 165 9.18 0.59 4.70
CA LEU A 165 9.00 0.78 3.26
C LEU A 165 7.86 -0.09 2.74
N GLY A 166 6.70 0.49 2.56
CA GLY A 166 5.51 -0.13 1.94
C GLY A 166 5.35 0.27 0.47
N GLU A 167 6.39 0.11 -0.35
CA GLU A 167 6.47 0.67 -1.70
C GLU A 167 5.98 -0.28 -2.81
N GLY A 168 5.55 -1.49 -2.46
CA GLY A 168 5.18 -2.52 -3.42
C GLY A 168 6.39 -3.14 -4.15
N ALA A 169 6.13 -3.80 -5.30
CA ALA A 169 7.11 -4.64 -5.98
C ALA A 169 8.31 -3.88 -6.59
N ARG A 170 8.18 -2.59 -6.85
CA ARG A 170 9.22 -1.76 -7.51
C ARG A 170 9.58 -0.52 -6.70
N GLY A 171 9.82 -0.69 -5.40
CA GLY A 171 10.15 0.38 -4.49
C GLY A 171 11.35 1.21 -4.93
N HIS A 172 11.24 2.54 -4.80
CA HIS A 172 12.31 3.48 -5.14
C HIS A 172 13.34 3.60 -3.99
N LEU A 173 12.88 3.82 -2.79
CA LEU A 173 13.73 3.93 -1.60
C LEU A 173 14.35 2.58 -1.24
N SER A 174 13.62 1.48 -1.43
CA SER A 174 14.16 0.12 -1.24
C SER A 174 15.40 -0.13 -2.09
N LYS A 175 15.44 0.39 -3.34
CA LYS A 175 16.62 0.29 -4.22
C LYS A 175 17.80 1.10 -3.69
N GLN A 176 17.56 2.27 -3.09
CA GLN A 176 18.62 3.08 -2.46
C GLN A 176 19.24 2.31 -1.29
N LEU A 177 18.43 1.68 -0.44
CA LEU A 177 18.92 0.86 0.68
C LEU A 177 19.69 -0.37 0.19
N ILE A 178 19.17 -1.08 -0.80
CA ILE A 178 19.86 -2.23 -1.40
C ILE A 178 21.23 -1.82 -1.96
N ALA A 179 21.32 -0.68 -2.64
CA ALA A 179 22.58 -0.20 -3.21
C ALA A 179 23.58 0.21 -2.12
N ARG A 180 23.10 0.71 -0.97
CA ARG A 180 23.96 1.16 0.13
C ARG A 180 24.49 0.01 0.99
N PHE A 181 23.69 -1.04 1.22
CA PHE A 181 24.01 -2.12 2.17
C PHE A 181 24.39 -3.45 1.50
N LYS A 182 24.59 -3.44 0.19
CA LYS A 182 25.25 -4.52 -0.56
C LYS A 182 26.77 -4.39 -0.48
#